data_1e8ff77de4555f6ac51e10d47dcf0c49
#
_entry.id   1e8ff77de4555f6ac51e10d47dcf0c49
#
_cell.length_a   1.000
_cell.length_b   1.000
_cell.length_c   1.000
_cell.angle_alpha   90.00
_cell.angle_beta   90.00
_cell.angle_gamma   90.00
#
_symmetry.space_group_name_H-M   'P 1'
#
loop_
_entity.id
_entity.type
_entity.pdbx_description
1 polymer ?
#
loop_
_entity_poly.entity_id
_entity_poly.type
_entity_poly.pdbx_seq_one_letter_code
_entity_poly.pdbx_strand_id
1 'polypeptide(L)'
;MNSKILFLGAVMMLPTFASCQQEKPFPDDAVDKVYEYLPEWQAGYLDIHQISTGRGNAAYLIFPDGTTMLLDAGDLGVHTGTQEIMNAVPNDSKRPAEWIVQYIKHFSLPLKNNGAIDYALLTHFDTDHIGQNGKLAIEKVGLDYKLTGITHVGNLLDISTLIDRGYPTYDYPTAAKVTGAHISNYKLYVTGKVKRMKGL
;
A
#
# COMPACT_ATOMS: atom_id res chain seq x y z
N MET A 1 -65.01 50.96 -15.27
CA MET A 1 -63.94 50.54 -14.33
C MET A 1 -63.44 49.20 -14.79
N ASN A 2 -62.33 49.16 -15.53
CA ASN A 2 -61.75 47.94 -16.09
C ASN A 2 -60.59 47.49 -15.20
N SER A 3 -60.76 46.45 -14.45
CA SER A 3 -59.69 45.79 -13.71
C SER A 3 -58.92 44.85 -14.65
N LYS A 4 -57.63 45.16 -14.92
CA LYS A 4 -56.72 44.28 -15.59
C LYS A 4 -56.04 43.39 -14.53
N ILE A 5 -56.25 42.08 -14.62
CA ILE A 5 -55.55 41.09 -13.82
C ILE A 5 -54.26 40.73 -14.57
N LEU A 6 -53.11 40.99 -13.92
CA LEU A 6 -51.77 40.66 -14.44
C LEU A 6 -51.39 39.29 -13.91
N PHE A 7 -51.32 38.30 -14.80
CA PHE A 7 -50.76 36.98 -14.44
C PHE A 7 -49.25 37.02 -14.50
N LEU A 8 -48.60 36.92 -13.35
CA LEU A 8 -47.14 36.78 -13.27
C LEU A 8 -46.79 35.29 -13.36
N GLY A 9 -46.40 34.86 -14.55
CA GLY A 9 -45.91 33.47 -14.74
C GLY A 9 -44.55 33.30 -14.12
N ALA A 10 -44.48 32.53 -13.03
CA ALA A 10 -43.18 32.09 -12.48
C ALA A 10 -42.61 31.00 -13.39
N VAL A 11 -41.54 31.31 -14.10
CA VAL A 11 -40.74 30.33 -14.82
C VAL A 11 -39.85 29.60 -13.77
N MET A 12 -40.25 28.39 -13.39
CA MET A 12 -39.37 27.51 -12.64
C MET A 12 -38.23 27.06 -13.56
N MET A 13 -37.04 27.57 -13.37
CA MET A 13 -35.81 26.96 -13.89
C MET A 13 -35.53 25.72 -13.06
N LEU A 14 -35.77 24.55 -13.62
CA LEU A 14 -35.29 23.29 -13.11
C LEU A 14 -33.75 23.27 -13.31
N PRO A 15 -32.95 23.01 -12.26
CA PRO A 15 -31.55 22.81 -12.46
C PRO A 15 -31.35 21.55 -13.33
N THR A 16 -30.79 21.72 -14.50
CA THR A 16 -30.27 20.62 -15.30
C THR A 16 -29.10 20.05 -14.53
N PHE A 17 -29.31 18.93 -13.86
CA PHE A 17 -28.19 18.12 -13.41
C PHE A 17 -27.43 17.68 -14.67
N ALA A 18 -26.27 18.29 -14.90
CA ALA A 18 -25.32 17.74 -15.83
C ALA A 18 -24.98 16.34 -15.31
N SER A 19 -25.50 15.32 -15.99
CA SER A 19 -25.07 13.94 -15.79
C SER A 19 -23.57 13.94 -16.06
N CYS A 20 -22.78 13.78 -15.01
CA CYS A 20 -21.39 13.44 -15.15
C CYS A 20 -21.40 12.04 -15.79
N GLN A 21 -21.32 12.01 -17.11
CA GLN A 21 -21.01 10.75 -17.81
C GLN A 21 -19.58 10.45 -17.44
N GLN A 22 -19.39 9.58 -16.45
CA GLN A 22 -18.12 8.92 -16.24
C GLN A 22 -17.77 8.22 -17.56
N GLU A 23 -16.78 8.74 -18.27
CA GLU A 23 -16.18 7.99 -19.36
C GLU A 23 -15.74 6.66 -18.75
N LYS A 24 -16.26 5.56 -19.28
CA LYS A 24 -15.84 4.23 -18.84
C LYS A 24 -14.33 4.14 -19.10
N PRO A 25 -13.51 3.86 -18.10
CA PRO A 25 -12.04 3.80 -18.25
C PRO A 25 -11.58 2.72 -19.23
N PHE A 26 -12.50 1.83 -19.64
CA PHE A 26 -12.22 0.74 -20.57
C PHE A 26 -13.32 0.66 -21.64
N PRO A 27 -12.96 0.38 -22.90
CA PRO A 27 -13.93 0.08 -23.96
C PRO A 27 -14.83 -1.10 -23.54
N ASP A 28 -16.10 -1.11 -24.00
CA ASP A 28 -17.04 -2.20 -23.68
C ASP A 28 -16.54 -3.57 -24.18
N ASP A 29 -15.66 -3.62 -25.18
CA ASP A 29 -15.02 -4.84 -25.68
C ASP A 29 -13.81 -5.30 -24.83
N ALA A 30 -13.40 -4.54 -23.85
CA ALA A 30 -12.30 -4.90 -22.95
C ALA A 30 -12.65 -5.99 -21.94
N VAL A 31 -13.92 -6.24 -21.71
CA VAL A 31 -14.40 -7.22 -20.70
C VAL A 31 -14.00 -8.65 -21.12
N ASP A 32 -13.90 -8.92 -22.41
CA ASP A 32 -13.56 -10.24 -22.94
C ASP A 32 -12.07 -10.38 -23.33
N LYS A 33 -11.26 -9.32 -23.18
CA LYS A 33 -9.84 -9.37 -23.46
C LYS A 33 -9.05 -9.73 -22.21
N VAL A 34 -8.40 -10.88 -22.25
CA VAL A 34 -7.31 -11.18 -21.30
C VAL A 34 -6.14 -10.29 -21.69
N TYR A 35 -5.85 -9.27 -20.90
CA TYR A 35 -4.68 -8.45 -21.12
C TYR A 35 -3.44 -9.29 -20.79
N GLU A 36 -2.55 -9.43 -21.75
CA GLU A 36 -1.26 -10.09 -21.53
C GLU A 36 -0.39 -9.26 -20.57
N TYR A 37 -0.60 -7.94 -20.56
CA TYR A 37 0.10 -6.99 -19.69
C TYR A 37 -0.88 -5.97 -19.10
N LEU A 38 -0.65 -5.60 -17.84
CA LEU A 38 -1.35 -4.48 -17.23
C LEU A 38 -0.90 -3.17 -17.90
N PRO A 39 -1.82 -2.23 -18.18
CA PRO A 39 -1.45 -0.93 -18.74
C PRO A 39 -0.58 -0.13 -17.75
N GLU A 40 0.22 0.77 -18.29
CA GLU A 40 0.94 1.74 -17.48
C GLU A 40 -0.03 2.74 -16.84
N TRP A 41 0.29 3.16 -15.61
CA TRP A 41 -0.47 4.20 -14.93
C TRP A 41 -0.49 5.51 -15.73
N GLN A 42 -1.61 6.21 -15.69
CA GLN A 42 -1.82 7.51 -16.31
C GLN A 42 -2.34 8.52 -15.28
N ALA A 43 -1.89 9.78 -15.39
CA ALA A 43 -2.34 10.85 -14.53
C ALA A 43 -3.88 11.00 -14.57
N GLY A 44 -4.48 11.17 -13.40
CA GLY A 44 -5.93 11.25 -13.24
C GLY A 44 -6.59 9.91 -12.87
N TYR A 45 -5.88 8.79 -12.95
CA TYR A 45 -6.39 7.46 -12.60
C TYR A 45 -5.80 6.97 -11.29
N LEU A 46 -6.61 6.22 -10.54
CA LEU A 46 -6.17 5.48 -9.36
C LEU A 46 -5.89 4.03 -9.78
N ASP A 47 -4.65 3.59 -9.63
CA ASP A 47 -4.30 2.18 -9.78
C ASP A 47 -4.20 1.52 -8.41
N ILE A 48 -4.77 0.32 -8.29
CA ILE A 48 -4.71 -0.52 -7.09
C ILE A 48 -4.17 -1.88 -7.48
N HIS A 49 -2.96 -2.16 -7.06
CA HIS A 49 -2.26 -3.41 -7.34
C HIS A 49 -2.25 -4.30 -6.10
N GLN A 50 -3.05 -5.36 -6.09
CA GLN A 50 -2.95 -6.38 -5.06
C GLN A 50 -1.80 -7.32 -5.39
N ILE A 51 -0.74 -7.32 -4.58
CA ILE A 51 0.48 -8.09 -4.84
C ILE A 51 0.42 -9.41 -4.07
N SER A 52 0.32 -10.53 -4.79
CA SER A 52 0.42 -11.84 -4.17
C SER A 52 1.87 -12.27 -4.07
N THR A 53 2.37 -12.38 -2.85
CA THR A 53 3.71 -12.93 -2.57
C THR A 53 3.69 -14.36 -2.09
N GLY A 54 2.49 -14.93 -1.90
CA GLY A 54 2.30 -16.24 -1.27
C GLY A 54 2.55 -16.26 0.26
N ARG A 55 3.01 -15.13 0.84
CA ARG A 55 3.45 -15.07 2.24
C ARG A 55 2.87 -13.91 3.05
N GLY A 56 1.80 -13.30 2.58
CA GLY A 56 1.11 -12.24 3.29
C GLY A 56 0.54 -11.17 2.39
N ASN A 57 -0.03 -10.15 3.00
CA ASN A 57 -0.69 -9.05 2.30
C ASN A 57 0.31 -8.00 1.84
N ALA A 58 0.11 -7.51 0.63
CA ALA A 58 0.74 -6.31 0.10
C ALA A 58 -0.14 -5.71 -0.99
N ALA A 59 -0.36 -4.40 -0.95
CA ALA A 59 -1.00 -3.69 -2.04
C ALA A 59 -0.25 -2.40 -2.34
N TYR A 60 -0.07 -2.11 -3.62
CA TYR A 60 0.56 -0.88 -4.08
C TYR A 60 -0.45 -0.02 -4.82
N LEU A 61 -0.57 1.23 -4.42
CA LEU A 61 -1.50 2.20 -4.98
C LEU A 61 -0.71 3.32 -5.66
N ILE A 62 -1.18 3.75 -6.82
CA ILE A 62 -0.74 4.98 -7.47
C ILE A 62 -1.96 5.87 -7.61
N PHE A 63 -1.95 6.99 -6.88
CA PHE A 63 -3.05 7.95 -6.86
C PHE A 63 -3.11 8.78 -8.16
N PRO A 64 -4.24 9.47 -8.42
CA PRO A 64 -4.41 10.26 -9.64
C PRO A 64 -3.36 11.34 -9.88
N ASP A 65 -2.70 11.83 -8.84
CA ASP A 65 -1.62 12.82 -8.89
C ASP A 65 -0.21 12.21 -8.97
N GLY A 66 -0.11 10.89 -8.99
CA GLY A 66 1.16 10.16 -8.98
C GLY A 66 1.72 9.87 -7.59
N THR A 67 1.05 10.31 -6.52
CA THR A 67 1.41 9.92 -5.15
C THR A 67 1.30 8.40 -4.99
N THR A 68 2.24 7.79 -4.29
CA THR A 68 2.32 6.34 -4.14
C THR A 68 2.10 5.89 -2.70
N MET A 69 1.43 4.74 -2.53
CA MET A 69 1.23 4.14 -1.22
C MET A 69 1.42 2.62 -1.27
N LEU A 70 2.17 2.09 -0.31
CA LEU A 70 2.22 0.67 -0.02
C LEU A 70 1.36 0.37 1.20
N LEU A 71 0.39 -0.52 1.07
CA LEU A 71 -0.39 -1.06 2.17
C LEU A 71 0.17 -2.43 2.54
N ASP A 72 0.70 -2.55 3.74
CA ASP A 72 1.31 -3.75 4.28
C ASP A 72 2.48 -4.31 3.43
N ALA A 73 3.25 -5.21 4.00
CA ALA A 73 4.25 -6.02 3.33
C ALA A 73 4.50 -7.27 4.19
N GLY A 74 3.62 -8.24 4.09
CA GLY A 74 3.69 -9.47 4.85
C GLY A 74 4.83 -10.39 4.40
N ASP A 75 5.36 -11.17 5.32
CA ASP A 75 6.37 -12.20 5.04
C ASP A 75 6.26 -13.31 6.06
N LEU A 76 5.25 -14.17 5.93
CA LEU A 76 5.13 -15.39 6.72
C LEU A 76 6.21 -16.38 6.32
N GLY A 77 6.96 -16.86 7.29
CA GLY A 77 7.92 -17.94 7.08
C GLY A 77 7.29 -19.31 7.17
N VAL A 78 6.36 -19.48 8.11
CA VAL A 78 5.70 -20.75 8.42
C VAL A 78 4.22 -20.48 8.66
N HIS A 79 3.37 -21.34 8.16
CA HIS A 79 1.93 -21.24 8.43
C HIS A 79 1.65 -21.59 9.91
N THR A 80 0.73 -20.85 10.53
CA THR A 80 0.31 -21.13 11.92
C THR A 80 -0.23 -22.56 12.03
N GLY A 81 0.34 -23.35 12.92
CA GLY A 81 -0.06 -24.74 13.16
C GLY A 81 0.56 -25.78 12.22
N THR A 82 1.41 -25.37 11.27
CA THR A 82 2.21 -26.28 10.44
C THR A 82 3.70 -25.96 10.58
N GLN A 83 4.57 -26.93 10.27
CA GLN A 83 6.02 -26.71 10.19
C GLN A 83 6.46 -26.43 8.74
N GLU A 84 5.51 -26.37 7.82
CA GLU A 84 5.80 -26.17 6.41
C GLU A 84 6.14 -24.72 6.13
N ILE A 85 7.24 -24.52 5.41
CA ILE A 85 7.64 -23.20 4.91
C ILE A 85 6.74 -22.86 3.71
N MET A 86 6.11 -21.70 3.76
CA MET A 86 5.32 -21.20 2.63
C MET A 86 6.24 -20.79 1.49
N ASN A 87 5.93 -21.25 0.28
CA ASN A 87 6.65 -20.85 -0.91
C ASN A 87 6.31 -19.41 -1.28
N ALA A 88 7.33 -18.65 -1.74
CA ALA A 88 7.09 -17.35 -2.28
C ALA A 88 6.50 -17.43 -3.71
N VAL A 89 5.72 -16.44 -4.10
CA VAL A 89 5.17 -16.30 -5.45
C VAL A 89 5.88 -15.12 -6.12
N PRO A 90 6.28 -15.27 -7.40
CA PRO A 90 6.04 -16.37 -8.34
C PRO A 90 6.92 -17.61 -8.10
N ASN A 91 7.97 -17.51 -7.31
CA ASN A 91 8.85 -18.61 -6.92
C ASN A 91 9.77 -18.21 -5.75
N ASP A 92 10.53 -19.15 -5.20
CA ASP A 92 11.41 -18.93 -4.04
C ASP A 92 12.81 -18.35 -4.36
N SER A 93 13.03 -17.86 -5.59
CA SER A 93 14.33 -17.24 -5.95
C SER A 93 14.58 -15.92 -5.25
N LYS A 94 13.53 -15.28 -4.72
CA LYS A 94 13.56 -14.03 -3.95
C LYS A 94 12.65 -14.11 -2.74
N ARG A 95 12.93 -13.25 -1.76
CA ARG A 95 12.05 -13.03 -0.62
C ARG A 95 10.81 -12.24 -1.03
N PRO A 96 9.68 -12.35 -0.31
CA PRO A 96 8.48 -11.57 -0.57
C PRO A 96 8.74 -10.08 -0.77
N ALA A 97 9.53 -9.46 0.11
CA ALA A 97 9.88 -8.04 -0.01
C ALA A 97 10.63 -7.70 -1.30
N GLU A 98 11.49 -8.59 -1.80
CA GLU A 98 12.22 -8.39 -3.05
C GLU A 98 11.28 -8.49 -4.26
N TRP A 99 10.28 -9.38 -4.20
CA TRP A 99 9.22 -9.45 -5.21
C TRP A 99 8.33 -8.20 -5.20
N ILE A 100 7.93 -7.72 -4.01
CA ILE A 100 7.18 -6.45 -3.86
C ILE A 100 7.98 -5.30 -4.47
N VAL A 101 9.26 -5.18 -4.14
CA VAL A 101 10.14 -4.12 -4.66
C VAL A 101 10.29 -4.19 -6.17
N GLN A 102 10.46 -5.39 -6.72
CA GLN A 102 10.54 -5.56 -8.18
C GLN A 102 9.25 -5.16 -8.86
N TYR A 103 8.09 -5.53 -8.29
CA TYR A 103 6.77 -5.15 -8.77
C TYR A 103 6.58 -3.62 -8.75
N ILE A 104 6.85 -2.99 -7.62
CA ILE A 104 6.76 -1.52 -7.46
C ILE A 104 7.64 -0.81 -8.49
N LYS A 105 8.90 -1.22 -8.64
CA LYS A 105 9.81 -0.61 -9.61
C LYS A 105 9.31 -0.71 -11.05
N HIS A 106 8.66 -1.82 -11.39
CA HIS A 106 8.08 -1.99 -12.72
C HIS A 106 6.93 -1.02 -12.97
N PHE A 107 5.96 -0.95 -12.06
CA PHE A 107 4.76 -0.12 -12.23
C PHE A 107 4.99 1.36 -11.91
N SER A 108 6.07 1.72 -11.23
CA SER A 108 6.44 3.12 -10.98
C SER A 108 7.28 3.75 -12.09
N LEU A 109 7.59 3.04 -13.18
CA LEU A 109 8.37 3.59 -14.30
C LEU A 109 7.82 4.91 -14.85
N PRO A 110 6.49 5.06 -15.06
CA PRO A 110 5.93 6.32 -15.55
C PRO A 110 6.17 7.50 -14.61
N LEU A 111 6.28 7.24 -13.29
CA LEU A 111 6.48 8.26 -12.26
C LEU A 111 7.91 8.80 -12.19
N LYS A 112 8.88 8.06 -12.76
CA LYS A 112 10.32 8.39 -12.73
C LYS A 112 10.90 8.62 -11.34
N ASN A 113 10.26 8.05 -10.30
CA ASN A 113 10.65 8.17 -8.90
C ASN A 113 11.56 7.01 -8.42
N ASN A 114 12.00 6.15 -9.33
CA ASN A 114 12.84 4.96 -9.07
C ASN A 114 12.23 3.99 -8.03
N GLY A 115 10.89 3.96 -7.92
CA GLY A 115 10.15 3.12 -6.98
C GLY A 115 10.13 3.66 -5.56
N ALA A 116 10.51 4.91 -5.32
CA ALA A 116 10.32 5.55 -4.02
C ALA A 116 8.84 5.56 -3.64
N ILE A 117 8.56 5.33 -2.35
CA ILE A 117 7.21 5.21 -1.80
C ILE A 117 6.93 6.45 -0.95
N ASP A 118 5.89 7.21 -1.30
CA ASP A 118 5.51 8.40 -0.53
C ASP A 118 4.95 8.01 0.83
N TYR A 119 4.06 7.04 0.86
CA TYR A 119 3.43 6.55 2.08
C TYR A 119 3.49 5.03 2.16
N ALA A 120 3.87 4.50 3.32
CA ALA A 120 3.62 3.10 3.66
C ALA A 120 2.68 3.06 4.86
N LEU A 121 1.57 2.33 4.75
CA LEU A 121 0.58 2.18 5.80
C LEU A 121 0.52 0.73 6.26
N LEU A 122 0.72 0.51 7.54
CA LEU A 122 0.52 -0.79 8.16
C LEU A 122 -0.87 -0.83 8.79
N THR A 123 -1.72 -1.72 8.26
CA THR A 123 -3.10 -1.86 8.72
C THR A 123 -3.17 -2.39 10.14
N HIS A 124 -2.29 -3.35 10.45
CA HIS A 124 -2.06 -3.88 11.80
C HIS A 124 -0.70 -4.60 11.89
N PHE A 125 -0.41 -5.24 13.04
CA PHE A 125 0.92 -5.76 13.34
C PHE A 125 1.02 -7.29 13.28
N ASP A 126 0.15 -7.98 12.57
CA ASP A 126 0.29 -9.42 12.37
C ASP A 126 1.40 -9.72 11.36
N THR A 127 1.96 -10.92 11.44
CA THR A 127 3.17 -11.26 10.68
C THR A 127 2.95 -11.35 9.18
N ASP A 128 1.73 -11.62 8.75
CA ASP A 128 1.30 -11.59 7.36
C ASP A 128 1.05 -10.17 6.82
N HIS A 129 1.24 -9.14 7.67
CA HIS A 129 1.16 -7.73 7.30
C HIS A 129 2.48 -6.98 7.46
N ILE A 130 3.28 -7.29 8.49
CA ILE A 130 4.54 -6.58 8.74
C ILE A 130 5.79 -7.41 8.53
N GLY A 131 5.65 -8.72 8.43
CA GLY A 131 6.74 -9.69 8.33
C GLY A 131 7.04 -10.42 9.64
N GLN A 132 7.37 -11.69 9.52
CA GLN A 132 7.67 -12.59 10.65
C GLN A 132 9.16 -12.52 11.05
N ASN A 133 9.44 -12.16 12.29
CA ASN A 133 10.79 -12.24 12.85
C ASN A 133 11.12 -13.69 13.27
N GLY A 134 11.36 -14.55 12.30
CA GLY A 134 11.66 -15.95 12.46
C GLY A 134 12.97 -16.39 11.80
N LYS A 135 13.12 -17.68 11.53
CA LYS A 135 14.32 -18.26 10.90
C LYS A 135 14.62 -17.69 9.50
N LEU A 136 13.59 -17.21 8.81
CA LEU A 136 13.74 -16.66 7.45
C LEU A 136 14.03 -15.16 7.43
N ALA A 137 13.94 -14.45 8.57
CA ALA A 137 14.31 -13.05 8.66
C ALA A 137 15.83 -12.90 8.53
N ILE A 138 16.26 -11.93 7.70
CA ILE A 138 17.67 -11.76 7.35
C ILE A 138 18.36 -10.83 8.34
N GLU A 139 19.47 -11.26 8.90
CA GLU A 139 20.37 -10.41 9.68
C GLU A 139 21.29 -9.64 8.74
N LYS A 140 21.46 -8.34 8.98
CA LYS A 140 22.35 -7.49 8.19
C LYS A 140 23.27 -6.70 9.14
N VAL A 141 24.55 -6.78 8.90
CA VAL A 141 25.55 -6.04 9.68
C VAL A 141 25.24 -4.54 9.68
N GLY A 142 25.28 -3.94 10.85
CA GLY A 142 24.98 -2.51 11.04
C GLY A 142 23.51 -2.17 11.23
N LEU A 143 22.62 -3.16 11.30
CA LEU A 143 21.22 -2.98 11.64
C LEU A 143 20.91 -3.64 12.99
N ASP A 144 20.12 -2.96 13.83
CA ASP A 144 19.65 -3.48 15.11
C ASP A 144 18.35 -4.31 14.93
N TYR A 145 17.87 -4.48 13.70
CA TYR A 145 16.67 -5.21 13.33
C TYR A 145 16.95 -6.16 12.16
N LYS A 146 16.12 -7.18 12.06
CA LYS A 146 16.17 -8.13 10.93
C LYS A 146 15.31 -7.66 9.78
N LEU A 147 15.69 -8.04 8.56
CA LEU A 147 14.98 -7.73 7.33
C LEU A 147 13.90 -8.81 7.09
N THR A 148 12.64 -8.39 7.13
CA THR A 148 11.46 -9.20 6.84
C THR A 148 10.27 -8.29 6.55
N GLY A 149 9.43 -8.62 5.61
CA GLY A 149 8.26 -7.80 5.29
C GLY A 149 8.59 -6.33 5.08
N ILE A 150 7.90 -5.44 5.80
CA ILE A 150 8.06 -3.98 5.64
C ILE A 150 9.48 -3.49 5.98
N THR A 151 10.18 -4.11 6.92
CA THR A 151 11.54 -3.71 7.27
C THR A 151 12.52 -4.02 6.14
N HIS A 152 12.26 -5.08 5.39
CA HIS A 152 13.04 -5.45 4.22
C HIS A 152 12.70 -4.54 3.02
N VAL A 153 11.43 -4.27 2.75
CA VAL A 153 11.02 -3.29 1.72
C VAL A 153 11.68 -1.95 1.99
N GLY A 154 11.57 -1.40 3.20
CA GLY A 154 12.15 -0.11 3.56
C GLY A 154 13.69 -0.09 3.69
N ASN A 155 14.35 -1.23 3.54
CA ASN A 155 15.80 -1.31 3.34
C ASN A 155 16.18 -1.30 1.85
N LEU A 156 15.27 -1.67 0.97
CA LEU A 156 15.47 -1.75 -0.49
C LEU A 156 14.93 -0.54 -1.26
N LEU A 157 13.90 0.13 -0.71
CA LEU A 157 13.29 1.33 -1.26
C LEU A 157 13.18 2.41 -0.19
N ASP A 158 13.25 3.66 -0.64
CA ASP A 158 12.95 4.79 0.23
C ASP A 158 11.45 4.89 0.49
N ILE A 159 11.08 5.00 1.76
CA ILE A 159 9.73 5.26 2.23
C ILE A 159 9.76 6.62 2.92
N SER A 160 9.04 7.60 2.36
CA SER A 160 9.03 8.98 2.88
C SER A 160 8.25 9.07 4.19
N THR A 161 7.07 8.48 4.25
CA THR A 161 6.20 8.51 5.44
C THR A 161 5.72 7.11 5.77
N LEU A 162 5.94 6.68 7.00
CA LEU A 162 5.44 5.41 7.52
C LEU A 162 4.30 5.69 8.48
N ILE A 163 3.14 5.07 8.24
CA ILE A 163 1.91 5.24 9.00
C ILE A 163 1.60 3.92 9.71
N ASP A 164 1.45 3.98 11.02
CA ASP A 164 1.00 2.86 11.83
C ASP A 164 0.08 3.34 12.97
N ARG A 165 -0.57 2.40 13.65
CA ARG A 165 -1.52 2.70 14.73
C ARG A 165 -0.88 2.90 16.09
N GLY A 166 0.43 2.86 16.25
CA GLY A 166 1.06 2.75 17.57
C GLY A 166 2.13 3.78 17.87
N TYR A 167 2.78 4.34 16.87
CA TYR A 167 3.86 5.31 17.08
C TYR A 167 3.36 6.56 17.86
N PRO A 168 4.13 7.11 18.83
CA PRO A 168 5.49 6.66 19.22
C PRO A 168 5.53 5.64 20.36
N THR A 169 4.45 5.44 21.11
CA THR A 169 4.46 4.70 22.39
C THR A 169 4.12 3.23 22.24
N TYR A 170 3.27 2.88 21.26
CA TYR A 170 2.76 1.52 21.02
C TYR A 170 2.00 0.91 22.20
N ASP A 171 1.36 1.74 23.02
CA ASP A 171 0.63 1.37 24.22
C ASP A 171 -0.90 1.48 24.11
N TYR A 172 -1.37 1.90 22.93
CA TYR A 172 -2.80 2.04 22.65
C TYR A 172 -3.27 0.99 21.62
N PRO A 173 -4.46 0.41 21.83
CA PRO A 173 -5.27 0.45 23.04
C PRO A 173 -4.62 -0.35 24.16
N THR A 174 -4.70 0.15 25.40
CA THR A 174 -4.03 -0.42 26.57
C THR A 174 -4.36 -1.89 26.84
N ALA A 175 -5.56 -2.33 26.43
CA ALA A 175 -5.99 -3.72 26.58
C ALA A 175 -5.32 -4.68 25.57
N ALA A 176 -4.86 -4.18 24.44
CA ALA A 176 -4.17 -4.97 23.39
C ALA A 176 -2.73 -4.47 23.26
N LYS A 177 -1.90 -4.81 24.26
CA LYS A 177 -0.47 -4.47 24.20
C LYS A 177 0.13 -5.07 22.92
N VAL A 178 0.68 -4.17 22.12
CA VAL A 178 1.38 -4.53 20.87
C VAL A 178 2.71 -5.15 21.27
N THR A 179 2.72 -6.48 21.42
CA THR A 179 3.87 -7.25 21.88
C THR A 179 4.17 -8.42 20.93
N GLY A 180 5.41 -8.84 20.89
CA GLY A 180 5.87 -9.94 20.05
C GLY A 180 7.24 -9.66 19.44
N ALA A 181 7.97 -10.72 19.07
CA ALA A 181 9.31 -10.57 18.49
C ALA A 181 9.30 -9.78 17.17
N HIS A 182 8.29 -9.99 16.32
CA HIS A 182 8.11 -9.27 15.05
C HIS A 182 7.81 -7.78 15.28
N ILE A 183 7.03 -7.46 16.33
CA ILE A 183 6.71 -6.08 16.71
C ILE A 183 7.93 -5.38 17.29
N SER A 184 8.69 -6.05 18.15
CA SER A 184 9.96 -5.53 18.68
C SER A 184 10.94 -5.23 17.54
N ASN A 185 11.05 -6.12 16.57
CA ASN A 185 11.86 -5.94 15.36
C ASN A 185 11.43 -4.71 14.56
N TYR A 186 10.12 -4.56 14.34
CA TYR A 186 9.55 -3.41 13.65
C TYR A 186 9.83 -2.08 14.39
N LYS A 187 9.65 -2.05 15.72
CA LYS A 187 9.96 -0.86 16.55
C LYS A 187 11.43 -0.43 16.42
N LEU A 188 12.36 -1.38 16.39
CA LEU A 188 13.79 -1.09 16.15
C LEU A 188 14.00 -0.44 14.77
N TYR A 189 13.35 -0.97 13.73
CA TYR A 189 13.40 -0.38 12.40
C TYR A 189 12.89 1.06 12.38
N VAL A 190 11.73 1.33 12.98
CA VAL A 190 11.14 2.69 13.07
C VAL A 190 12.07 3.64 13.80
N THR A 191 12.61 3.21 14.96
CA THR A 191 13.56 4.01 15.73
C THR A 191 14.83 4.33 14.93
N GLY A 192 15.36 3.36 14.21
CA GLY A 192 16.51 3.55 13.34
C GLY A 192 16.24 4.51 12.16
N LYS A 193 15.04 4.45 11.57
CA LYS A 193 14.64 5.41 10.53
C LYS A 193 14.53 6.83 11.06
N VAL A 194 13.87 7.03 12.20
CA VAL A 194 13.72 8.36 12.83
C VAL A 194 15.06 8.97 13.17
N LYS A 195 16.02 8.18 13.70
CA LYS A 195 17.38 8.64 13.97
C LYS A 195 18.08 9.11 12.69
N ARG A 196 18.03 8.34 11.61
CA ARG A 196 18.63 8.71 10.32
C ARG A 196 18.05 10.01 9.75
N MET A 197 16.74 10.20 9.84
CA MET A 197 16.05 11.42 9.38
C MET A 197 16.46 12.66 10.20
N LYS A 198 16.80 12.48 11.49
CA LYS A 198 17.24 13.57 12.38
C LYS A 198 18.74 13.81 12.34
N GLY A 199 19.50 13.02 11.59
CA GLY A 199 20.97 13.13 11.54
C GLY A 199 21.68 12.75 12.84
N LEU A 200 21.06 11.87 13.64
CA LEU A 200 21.57 11.38 14.93
C LEU A 200 22.27 10.04 14.79
#